data_15ceff4a6ffec88a7cfd8143c95e32eb
#
_entry.id   15ceff4a6ffec88a7cfd8143c95e32eb
#
_cell.length_a   1.000
_cell.length_b   1.000
_cell.length_c   1.000
_cell.angle_alpha   90.00
_cell.angle_beta   90.00
_cell.angle_gamma   90.00
#
_symmetry.space_group_name_H-M   'P 1'
#
loop_
_entity.id
_entity.type
_entity.pdbx_description
1 polymer ?
#
loop_
_entity_poly.entity_id
_entity_poly.type
_entity_poly.pdbx_seq_one_letter_code
_entity_poly.pdbx_strand_id
1 'polypeptide(L)'
;MSILRTCLLVISLALTGLIQTAYAVTETDTLNAVLASRSDEDKVRDDARQPLETLTFFQIKPGMTIAEALPGGGWYTRILANYLGQDGTLYGVNYPDSLWPMLSYASPEWIAERIAATQNFTAKVATFTDNGITAQGFTFDTVPPEVEGTVDRVLLIRALHNLNRFQQKAGTRSQALAATHAMLKQDGLVGVVQHRAPATASKEWADGNKGYLNEVAVIAMFAEAGFALVAQSEINANPMDQPSGEDSVWRLSPSLRGSNDDEQRDAMVAIGESDRMTLLFRKAP
;
A
#
# COMPACT_ATOMS: atom_id res chain seq x y z
N MET A 1 52.70 -18.14 -15.42
CA MET A 1 51.85 -16.94 -15.57
C MET A 1 50.34 -17.21 -15.45
N SER A 2 49.91 -18.43 -15.09
CA SER A 2 48.46 -18.79 -15.04
C SER A 2 47.82 -18.70 -13.64
N ILE A 3 48.59 -18.75 -12.58
CA ILE A 3 48.10 -18.81 -11.19
C ILE A 3 47.69 -17.42 -10.64
N LEU A 4 48.29 -16.34 -11.16
CA LEU A 4 48.00 -14.97 -10.68
C LEU A 4 46.63 -14.41 -11.19
N ARG A 5 46.08 -14.94 -12.32
CA ARG A 5 44.80 -14.49 -12.85
C ARG A 5 43.58 -15.08 -12.13
N THR A 6 43.74 -16.28 -11.56
CA THR A 6 42.64 -16.98 -10.87
C THR A 6 42.39 -16.40 -9.47
N CYS A 7 43.44 -15.91 -8.78
CA CYS A 7 43.29 -15.29 -7.47
C CYS A 7 42.60 -13.92 -7.51
N LEU A 8 42.79 -13.12 -8.57
CA LEU A 8 42.14 -11.81 -8.70
C LEU A 8 40.63 -11.90 -8.95
N LEU A 9 40.16 -12.96 -9.61
CA LEU A 9 38.74 -13.15 -9.87
C LEU A 9 37.95 -13.56 -8.63
N VAL A 10 38.55 -14.37 -7.75
CA VAL A 10 37.92 -14.84 -6.49
C VAL A 10 37.80 -13.70 -5.47
N ILE A 11 38.80 -12.81 -5.41
CA ILE A 11 38.77 -11.65 -4.50
C ILE A 11 37.71 -10.62 -4.91
N SER A 12 37.48 -10.44 -6.21
CA SER A 12 36.45 -9.49 -6.72
C SER A 12 35.03 -9.96 -6.41
N LEU A 13 34.73 -11.27 -6.47
CA LEU A 13 33.42 -11.80 -6.13
C LEU A 13 33.14 -11.77 -4.63
N ALA A 14 34.14 -11.99 -3.80
CA ALA A 14 33.99 -11.94 -2.34
C ALA A 14 33.74 -10.52 -1.82
N LEU A 15 34.34 -9.50 -2.44
CA LEU A 15 34.17 -8.10 -2.04
C LEU A 15 32.77 -7.57 -2.40
N THR A 16 32.21 -7.94 -3.55
CA THR A 16 30.87 -7.51 -3.97
C THR A 16 29.77 -8.14 -3.10
N GLY A 17 29.93 -9.38 -2.66
CA GLY A 17 28.97 -10.04 -1.77
C GLY A 17 28.95 -9.43 -0.35
N LEU A 18 30.10 -9.01 0.17
CA LEU A 18 30.21 -8.39 1.51
C LEU A 18 29.60 -6.98 1.55
N ILE A 19 29.75 -6.20 0.47
CA ILE A 19 29.16 -4.85 0.38
C ILE A 19 27.63 -4.95 0.32
N GLN A 20 27.09 -5.89 -0.43
CA GLN A 20 25.63 -6.06 -0.56
C GLN A 20 24.97 -6.50 0.75
N THR A 21 25.63 -7.36 1.54
CA THR A 21 25.10 -7.80 2.84
C THR A 21 25.12 -6.66 3.88
N ALA A 22 26.20 -5.88 3.92
CA ALA A 22 26.30 -4.74 4.83
C ALA A 22 25.28 -3.64 4.52
N TYR A 23 24.99 -3.40 3.22
CA TYR A 23 23.99 -2.40 2.81
C TYR A 23 22.56 -2.84 3.17
N ALA A 24 22.22 -4.10 2.98
CA ALA A 24 20.90 -4.64 3.34
C ALA A 24 20.63 -4.58 4.86
N VAL A 25 21.63 -4.85 5.68
CA VAL A 25 21.54 -4.72 7.15
C VAL A 25 21.25 -3.27 7.54
N THR A 26 21.92 -2.31 6.92
CA THR A 26 21.73 -0.87 7.19
C THR A 26 20.31 -0.38 6.85
N GLU A 27 19.73 -0.83 5.72
CA GLU A 27 18.35 -0.46 5.33
C GLU A 27 17.33 -0.98 6.35
N THR A 28 17.48 -2.23 6.79
CA THR A 28 16.61 -2.83 7.80
C THR A 28 16.74 -2.13 9.16
N ASP A 29 17.96 -1.78 9.59
CA ASP A 29 18.19 -1.06 10.83
C ASP A 29 17.55 0.34 10.78
N THR A 30 17.65 1.04 9.66
CA THR A 30 17.02 2.34 9.45
C THR A 30 15.49 2.24 9.55
N LEU A 31 14.87 1.25 8.90
CA LEU A 31 13.42 1.05 8.99
C LEU A 31 12.99 0.72 10.41
N ASN A 32 13.72 -0.17 11.09
CA ASN A 32 13.47 -0.51 12.50
C ASN A 32 13.53 0.73 13.41
N ALA A 33 14.52 1.61 13.22
CA ALA A 33 14.64 2.84 13.98
C ALA A 33 13.43 3.78 13.74
N VAL A 34 12.98 3.93 12.50
CA VAL A 34 11.76 4.70 12.16
C VAL A 34 10.54 4.09 12.83
N LEU A 35 10.36 2.76 12.75
CA LEU A 35 9.23 2.08 13.37
C LEU A 35 9.23 2.24 14.89
N ALA A 36 10.40 2.15 15.52
CA ALA A 36 10.56 2.31 16.96
C ALA A 36 10.31 3.74 17.47
N SER A 37 10.58 4.77 16.65
CA SER A 37 10.42 6.19 17.03
C SER A 37 8.97 6.69 17.03
N ARG A 38 8.02 5.92 16.46
CA ARG A 38 6.60 6.30 16.38
C ARG A 38 5.92 6.31 17.76
N SER A 39 4.80 7.03 17.86
CA SER A 39 3.97 7.03 19.07
C SER A 39 3.41 5.64 19.37
N ASP A 40 3.07 5.39 20.63
CA ASP A 40 2.43 4.14 21.03
C ASP A 40 1.07 3.94 20.35
N GLU A 41 0.31 5.01 20.10
CA GLU A 41 -0.94 4.99 19.34
C GLU A 41 -0.74 4.48 17.89
N ASP A 42 0.32 4.91 17.23
CA ASP A 42 0.66 4.43 15.88
C ASP A 42 1.07 2.95 15.89
N LYS A 43 1.80 2.51 16.94
CA LYS A 43 2.31 1.13 17.08
C LYS A 43 1.24 0.11 17.42
N VAL A 44 0.13 0.51 18.05
CA VAL A 44 -1.00 -0.39 18.43
C VAL A 44 -1.44 -1.32 17.29
N ARG A 45 -1.18 -0.92 16.03
CA ARG A 45 -1.60 -1.68 14.86
C ARG A 45 -0.47 -2.44 14.17
N ASP A 46 0.73 -2.44 14.72
CA ASP A 46 1.91 -3.05 14.07
C ASP A 46 1.75 -4.56 13.96
N ASP A 47 1.29 -5.22 15.03
CA ASP A 47 1.07 -6.67 15.02
C ASP A 47 0.07 -7.11 13.94
N ALA A 48 -0.93 -6.28 13.64
CA ALA A 48 -1.90 -6.57 12.60
C ALA A 48 -1.44 -6.16 11.20
N ARG A 49 -0.47 -5.26 11.07
CA ARG A 49 -0.06 -4.67 9.78
C ARG A 49 1.34 -5.01 9.33
N GLN A 50 2.13 -5.61 10.23
CA GLN A 50 3.48 -6.10 9.98
C GLN A 50 4.29 -5.12 9.11
N PRO A 51 4.48 -3.82 9.56
CA PRO A 51 5.04 -2.78 8.69
C PRO A 51 6.46 -3.05 8.23
N LEU A 52 7.30 -3.66 9.08
CA LEU A 52 8.66 -4.02 8.72
C LEU A 52 8.68 -5.03 7.58
N GLU A 53 7.98 -6.13 7.76
CA GLU A 53 7.90 -7.24 6.81
C GLU A 53 7.23 -6.80 5.52
N THR A 54 6.13 -6.02 5.62
CA THR A 54 5.37 -5.53 4.46
C THR A 54 6.22 -4.59 3.60
N LEU A 55 6.89 -3.60 4.19
CA LEU A 55 7.71 -2.65 3.44
C LEU A 55 8.99 -3.31 2.89
N THR A 56 9.55 -4.28 3.61
CA THR A 56 10.67 -5.10 3.13
C THR A 56 10.25 -5.97 1.95
N PHE A 57 9.09 -6.62 2.01
CA PHE A 57 8.53 -7.41 0.90
C PHE A 57 8.29 -6.55 -0.34
N PHE A 58 7.83 -5.31 -0.16
CA PHE A 58 7.66 -4.33 -1.25
C PHE A 58 8.99 -3.70 -1.70
N GLN A 59 10.11 -4.09 -1.09
CA GLN A 59 11.45 -3.60 -1.42
C GLN A 59 11.55 -2.07 -1.36
N ILE A 60 10.94 -1.46 -0.35
CA ILE A 60 11.03 -0.01 -0.12
C ILE A 60 12.41 0.31 0.45
N LYS A 61 13.02 1.39 -0.05
CA LYS A 61 14.35 1.85 0.35
C LYS A 61 14.39 3.35 0.54
N PRO A 62 15.29 3.87 1.38
CA PRO A 62 15.58 5.31 1.44
C PRO A 62 15.88 5.90 0.06
N GLY A 63 15.49 7.15 -0.17
CA GLY A 63 15.70 7.88 -1.42
C GLY A 63 14.76 7.51 -2.58
N MET A 64 13.87 6.52 -2.42
CA MET A 64 12.91 6.16 -3.47
C MET A 64 11.82 7.20 -3.67
N THR A 65 11.26 7.21 -4.87
CA THR A 65 10.00 7.88 -5.22
C THR A 65 8.84 6.89 -5.05
N ILE A 66 7.94 7.18 -4.10
CA ILE A 66 6.81 6.32 -3.75
C ILE A 66 5.48 7.04 -4.02
N ALA A 67 4.52 6.35 -4.62
CA ALA A 67 3.13 6.79 -4.68
C ALA A 67 2.26 5.93 -3.75
N GLU A 68 1.70 6.54 -2.71
CA GLU A 68 0.77 5.92 -1.78
C GLU A 68 -0.66 6.20 -2.23
N ALA A 69 -1.38 5.15 -2.62
CA ALA A 69 -2.79 5.26 -3.02
C ALA A 69 -3.68 5.38 -1.78
N LEU A 70 -4.56 6.37 -1.77
CA LEU A 70 -5.56 6.62 -0.73
C LEU A 70 -4.95 6.68 0.68
N PRO A 71 -4.00 7.59 0.95
CA PRO A 71 -3.24 7.64 2.21
C PRO A 71 -4.10 7.81 3.47
N GLY A 72 -5.35 8.27 3.32
CA GLY A 72 -6.33 8.37 4.41
C GLY A 72 -5.81 9.14 5.62
N GLY A 73 -5.81 8.50 6.80
CA GLY A 73 -5.27 9.08 8.05
C GLY A 73 -3.75 9.21 8.08
N GLY A 74 -3.01 8.66 7.11
CA GLY A 74 -1.56 8.80 6.97
C GLY A 74 -0.73 7.84 7.82
N TRP A 75 -1.27 6.66 8.14
CA TRP A 75 -0.54 5.70 8.97
C TRP A 75 0.74 5.20 8.26
N TYR A 76 0.67 4.76 6.99
CA TYR A 76 1.85 4.43 6.19
C TYR A 76 2.59 5.69 5.75
N THR A 77 1.90 6.79 5.45
CA THR A 77 2.52 8.08 5.10
C THR A 77 3.57 8.51 6.12
N ARG A 78 3.26 8.40 7.44
CA ARG A 78 4.21 8.74 8.53
C ARG A 78 5.46 7.86 8.51
N ILE A 79 5.30 6.56 8.24
CA ILE A 79 6.44 5.65 8.15
C ILE A 79 7.27 5.99 6.91
N LEU A 80 6.63 6.11 5.75
CA LEU A 80 7.29 6.38 4.47
C LEU A 80 8.02 7.73 4.49
N ALA A 81 7.37 8.79 4.99
CA ALA A 81 7.98 10.11 5.04
C ALA A 81 9.28 10.15 5.85
N ASN A 82 9.33 9.42 6.97
CA ASN A 82 10.54 9.32 7.78
C ASN A 82 11.58 8.36 7.21
N TYR A 83 11.15 7.26 6.60
CA TYR A 83 12.06 6.23 6.08
C TYR A 83 12.72 6.61 4.76
N LEU A 84 12.00 7.27 3.86
CA LEU A 84 12.53 7.69 2.56
C LEU A 84 13.62 8.77 2.70
N GLY A 85 13.54 9.61 3.72
CA GLY A 85 14.54 10.66 3.99
C GLY A 85 14.50 11.81 3.00
N GLN A 86 15.48 12.73 3.11
CA GLN A 86 15.54 13.97 2.33
C GLN A 86 15.64 13.76 0.81
N ASP A 87 16.25 12.67 0.37
CA ASP A 87 16.44 12.35 -1.04
C ASP A 87 15.23 11.62 -1.64
N GLY A 88 14.24 11.29 -0.79
CA GLY A 88 13.02 10.61 -1.19
C GLY A 88 11.93 11.53 -1.71
N THR A 89 10.98 10.95 -2.43
CA THR A 89 9.76 11.64 -2.87
C THR A 89 8.54 10.80 -2.51
N LEU A 90 7.52 11.43 -1.92
CA LEU A 90 6.27 10.76 -1.53
C LEU A 90 5.06 11.44 -2.17
N TYR A 91 4.38 10.72 -3.04
CA TYR A 91 3.13 11.15 -3.64
C TYR A 91 1.93 10.55 -2.90
N GLY A 92 0.96 11.38 -2.51
CA GLY A 92 -0.34 10.96 -2.01
C GLY A 92 -1.36 10.97 -3.15
N VAL A 93 -1.74 9.80 -3.66
CA VAL A 93 -2.64 9.68 -4.81
C VAL A 93 -4.04 9.32 -4.35
N ASN A 94 -5.00 10.20 -4.60
CA ASN A 94 -6.38 10.01 -4.14
C ASN A 94 -7.33 9.66 -5.29
N TYR A 95 -8.60 9.44 -4.97
CA TYR A 95 -9.67 9.31 -5.96
C TYR A 95 -9.80 10.57 -6.81
N PRO A 96 -10.31 10.46 -8.04
CA PRO A 96 -10.91 11.60 -8.72
C PRO A 96 -11.96 12.30 -7.84
N ASP A 97 -11.96 13.62 -7.82
CA ASP A 97 -12.88 14.40 -6.98
C ASP A 97 -14.36 14.09 -7.28
N SER A 98 -14.64 13.70 -8.53
CA SER A 98 -15.95 13.26 -9.00
C SER A 98 -16.47 11.97 -8.35
N LEU A 99 -15.59 11.19 -7.68
CA LEU A 99 -16.02 9.96 -6.99
C LEU A 99 -16.68 10.25 -5.66
N TRP A 100 -16.24 11.29 -4.93
CA TRP A 100 -16.72 11.55 -3.58
C TRP A 100 -18.23 11.70 -3.45
N PRO A 101 -18.93 12.40 -4.39
CA PRO A 101 -20.41 12.48 -4.39
C PRO A 101 -21.13 11.14 -4.64
N MET A 102 -20.42 10.10 -5.11
CA MET A 102 -21.01 8.76 -5.31
C MET A 102 -21.15 7.97 -4.02
N LEU A 103 -20.49 8.42 -2.94
CA LEU A 103 -20.59 7.81 -1.62
C LEU A 103 -21.88 8.27 -0.94
N SER A 104 -22.81 7.36 -0.67
CA SER A 104 -24.14 7.67 -0.14
C SER A 104 -24.16 8.35 1.23
N TYR A 105 -23.05 8.32 1.96
CA TYR A 105 -22.88 8.92 3.29
C TYR A 105 -22.11 10.26 3.26
N ALA A 106 -21.63 10.68 2.08
CA ALA A 106 -20.77 11.86 1.98
C ALA A 106 -21.61 13.15 2.01
N SER A 107 -21.40 14.00 3.00
CA SER A 107 -21.93 15.37 3.01
C SER A 107 -21.04 16.30 2.16
N PRO A 108 -21.57 17.47 1.72
CA PRO A 108 -20.75 18.45 1.01
C PRO A 108 -19.50 18.87 1.78
N GLU A 109 -19.59 19.03 3.10
CA GLU A 109 -18.48 19.41 3.97
C GLU A 109 -17.44 18.30 4.01
N TRP A 110 -17.86 17.04 4.16
CA TRP A 110 -16.98 15.89 4.14
C TRP A 110 -16.25 15.74 2.79
N ILE A 111 -16.95 16.01 1.66
CA ILE A 111 -16.36 16.01 0.32
C ILE A 111 -15.29 17.10 0.22
N ALA A 112 -15.60 18.33 0.65
CA ALA A 112 -14.64 19.42 0.64
C ALA A 112 -13.38 19.12 1.46
N GLU A 113 -13.51 18.46 2.62
CA GLU A 113 -12.39 18.00 3.42
C GLU A 113 -11.52 16.97 2.68
N ARG A 114 -12.12 16.03 1.92
CA ARG A 114 -11.34 15.02 1.16
C ARG A 114 -10.55 15.64 0.02
N ILE A 115 -11.17 16.58 -0.71
CA ILE A 115 -10.52 17.34 -1.77
C ILE A 115 -9.35 18.17 -1.18
N ALA A 116 -9.63 18.93 -0.10
CA ALA A 116 -8.60 19.71 0.59
C ALA A 116 -7.45 18.84 1.13
N ALA A 117 -7.75 17.64 1.63
CA ALA A 117 -6.72 16.72 2.14
C ALA A 117 -5.73 16.28 1.04
N THR A 118 -6.21 16.12 -0.21
CA THR A 118 -5.33 15.84 -1.36
C THR A 118 -4.44 17.04 -1.67
N GLN A 119 -5.03 18.24 -1.76
CA GLN A 119 -4.30 19.49 -2.05
C GLN A 119 -3.28 19.84 -0.97
N ASN A 120 -3.59 19.54 0.30
CA ASN A 120 -2.75 19.82 1.45
C ASN A 120 -1.80 18.68 1.83
N PHE A 121 -1.62 17.67 0.97
CA PHE A 121 -0.80 16.50 1.30
C PHE A 121 0.63 16.87 1.70
N THR A 122 1.26 17.80 0.99
CA THR A 122 2.60 18.33 1.32
C THR A 122 2.64 18.89 2.75
N ALA A 123 1.68 19.75 3.10
CA ALA A 123 1.60 20.34 4.45
C ALA A 123 1.35 19.25 5.51
N LYS A 124 0.56 18.24 5.19
CA LYS A 124 0.31 17.08 6.07
C LYS A 124 1.60 16.28 6.31
N VAL A 125 2.39 16.01 5.27
CA VAL A 125 3.68 15.30 5.41
C VAL A 125 4.64 16.11 6.28
N ALA A 126 4.69 17.44 6.14
CA ALA A 126 5.51 18.31 6.98
C ALA A 126 5.14 18.29 8.47
N THR A 127 3.95 17.78 8.84
CA THR A 127 3.60 17.55 10.26
C THR A 127 4.18 16.23 10.81
N PHE A 128 4.67 15.34 9.96
CA PHE A 128 5.20 14.03 10.35
C PHE A 128 6.73 14.00 10.43
N THR A 129 7.39 14.88 9.70
CA THR A 129 8.85 14.93 9.61
C THR A 129 9.33 16.30 9.12
N ASP A 130 10.53 16.68 9.52
CA ASP A 130 11.26 17.88 9.07
C ASP A 130 12.53 17.53 8.27
N ASN A 131 12.63 16.27 7.81
CA ASN A 131 13.82 15.75 7.14
C ASN A 131 14.04 16.27 5.70
N GLY A 132 13.14 17.12 5.17
CA GLY A 132 13.27 17.72 3.84
C GLY A 132 12.75 16.87 2.68
N ILE A 133 12.04 15.77 2.96
CA ILE A 133 11.41 14.94 1.91
C ILE A 133 10.52 15.77 0.98
N THR A 134 10.58 15.47 -0.32
CA THR A 134 9.64 16.04 -1.29
C THR A 134 8.29 15.32 -1.19
N ALA A 135 7.18 16.08 -1.09
CA ALA A 135 5.84 15.51 -1.03
C ALA A 135 4.85 16.30 -1.89
N GLN A 136 3.92 15.60 -2.57
CA GLN A 136 2.87 16.21 -3.38
C GLN A 136 1.61 15.31 -3.38
N GLY A 137 0.42 15.93 -3.35
CA GLY A 137 -0.86 15.23 -3.48
C GLY A 137 -1.51 15.52 -4.82
N PHE A 138 -2.10 14.49 -5.44
CA PHE A 138 -2.92 14.58 -6.65
C PHE A 138 -3.93 13.42 -6.71
N THR A 139 -4.74 13.35 -7.75
CA THR A 139 -5.70 12.27 -7.96
C THR A 139 -5.30 11.39 -9.13
N PHE A 140 -5.88 10.18 -9.23
CA PHE A 140 -5.57 9.26 -10.32
C PHE A 140 -5.89 9.80 -11.73
N ASP A 141 -6.76 10.80 -11.84
CA ASP A 141 -7.11 11.47 -13.09
C ASP A 141 -6.36 12.79 -13.34
N THR A 142 -5.55 13.23 -12.37
CA THR A 142 -4.76 14.47 -12.47
C THR A 142 -3.27 14.23 -12.22
N VAL A 143 -2.77 13.05 -12.60
CA VAL A 143 -1.33 12.74 -12.50
C VAL A 143 -0.53 13.78 -13.26
N PRO A 144 0.41 14.51 -12.63
CA PRO A 144 1.23 15.49 -13.32
C PRO A 144 2.13 14.79 -14.36
N PRO A 145 2.29 15.37 -15.58
CA PRO A 145 3.10 14.76 -16.63
C PRO A 145 4.55 14.43 -16.21
N GLU A 146 5.13 15.24 -15.33
CA GLU A 146 6.48 15.04 -14.80
C GLU A 146 6.61 13.83 -13.88
N VAL A 147 5.50 13.23 -13.42
CA VAL A 147 5.49 12.03 -12.57
C VAL A 147 5.52 10.75 -13.41
N GLU A 148 5.18 10.82 -14.70
CA GLU A 148 5.18 9.64 -15.58
C GLU A 148 6.57 8.98 -15.66
N GLY A 149 6.61 7.66 -15.42
CA GLY A 149 7.83 6.87 -15.47
C GLY A 149 8.87 7.17 -14.39
N THR A 150 8.50 7.89 -13.31
CA THR A 150 9.45 8.30 -12.27
C THR A 150 9.28 7.56 -10.94
N VAL A 151 8.17 6.86 -10.73
CA VAL A 151 7.83 6.22 -9.46
C VAL A 151 8.49 4.84 -9.34
N ASP A 152 9.24 4.62 -8.26
CA ASP A 152 9.87 3.33 -7.95
C ASP A 152 8.86 2.31 -7.46
N ARG A 153 7.93 2.75 -6.59
CA ARG A 153 6.88 1.88 -6.00
C ARG A 153 5.55 2.59 -5.94
N VAL A 154 4.50 1.89 -6.33
CA VAL A 154 3.12 2.31 -6.07
C VAL A 154 2.52 1.38 -5.04
N LEU A 155 1.96 1.92 -3.95
CA LEU A 155 1.40 1.16 -2.83
C LEU A 155 -0.12 1.28 -2.80
N LEU A 156 -0.81 0.18 -3.03
CA LEU A 156 -2.27 0.07 -2.95
C LEU A 156 -2.64 -0.70 -1.66
N ILE A 157 -2.44 -0.05 -0.50
CA ILE A 157 -2.70 -0.67 0.79
C ILE A 157 -4.12 -0.41 1.25
N ARG A 158 -4.99 -1.43 1.18
CA ARG A 158 -6.42 -1.38 1.49
C ARG A 158 -7.18 -0.31 0.68
N ALA A 159 -6.73 -0.09 -0.56
CA ALA A 159 -7.27 0.91 -1.48
C ALA A 159 -8.12 0.28 -2.59
N LEU A 160 -7.74 -0.91 -3.04
CA LEU A 160 -8.26 -1.51 -4.27
C LEU A 160 -9.76 -1.81 -4.21
N HIS A 161 -10.29 -2.28 -3.05
CA HIS A 161 -11.72 -2.54 -2.90
C HIS A 161 -12.58 -1.29 -3.12
N ASN A 162 -12.10 -0.13 -2.67
CA ASN A 162 -12.78 1.13 -2.89
C ASN A 162 -12.79 1.53 -4.37
N LEU A 163 -11.69 1.30 -5.08
CA LEU A 163 -11.62 1.53 -6.53
C LEU A 163 -12.52 0.55 -7.30
N ASN A 164 -12.59 -0.71 -6.84
CA ASN A 164 -13.36 -1.75 -7.53
C ASN A 164 -14.88 -1.55 -7.40
N ARG A 165 -15.38 -1.11 -6.24
CA ARG A 165 -16.82 -0.93 -6.00
C ARG A 165 -17.50 0.06 -6.95
N PHE A 166 -16.75 1.00 -7.53
CA PHE A 166 -17.25 1.98 -8.49
C PHE A 166 -16.81 1.70 -9.93
N GLN A 167 -16.17 0.55 -10.17
CA GLN A 167 -15.65 0.19 -11.49
C GLN A 167 -16.75 0.20 -12.56
N GLN A 168 -17.88 -0.44 -12.29
CA GLN A 168 -18.97 -0.53 -13.26
C GLN A 168 -19.64 0.82 -13.55
N LYS A 169 -19.65 1.72 -12.55
CA LYS A 169 -20.32 3.02 -12.66
C LYS A 169 -19.43 4.11 -13.25
N ALA A 170 -18.13 4.08 -12.94
CA ALA A 170 -17.23 5.19 -13.22
C ALA A 170 -15.82 4.76 -13.70
N GLY A 171 -15.54 3.47 -13.90
CA GLY A 171 -14.26 3.00 -14.40
C GLY A 171 -13.08 3.23 -13.44
N THR A 172 -13.36 3.46 -12.16
CA THR A 172 -12.37 3.96 -11.17
C THR A 172 -11.16 3.06 -10.99
N ARG A 173 -11.36 1.73 -10.98
CA ARG A 173 -10.25 0.78 -10.90
C ARG A 173 -9.37 0.84 -12.15
N SER A 174 -10.00 0.79 -13.33
CA SER A 174 -9.26 0.83 -14.61
C SER A 174 -8.48 2.12 -14.77
N GLN A 175 -9.03 3.27 -14.39
CA GLN A 175 -8.33 4.55 -14.39
C GLN A 175 -7.15 4.54 -13.41
N ALA A 176 -7.35 4.05 -12.19
CA ALA A 176 -6.29 4.00 -11.19
C ALA A 176 -5.15 3.05 -11.60
N LEU A 177 -5.45 1.89 -12.19
CA LEU A 177 -4.43 0.96 -12.67
C LEU A 177 -3.70 1.50 -13.90
N ALA A 178 -4.37 2.20 -14.82
CA ALA A 178 -3.73 2.88 -15.95
C ALA A 178 -2.80 4.01 -15.46
N ALA A 179 -3.24 4.84 -14.52
CA ALA A 179 -2.41 5.87 -13.89
C ALA A 179 -1.21 5.27 -13.15
N THR A 180 -1.42 4.17 -12.42
CA THR A 180 -0.35 3.41 -11.76
C THR A 180 0.69 2.93 -12.78
N HIS A 181 0.23 2.40 -13.92
CA HIS A 181 1.12 1.94 -14.99
C HIS A 181 1.91 3.11 -15.60
N ALA A 182 1.27 4.24 -15.84
CA ALA A 182 1.93 5.43 -16.40
C ALA A 182 2.99 6.00 -15.44
N MET A 183 2.68 6.16 -14.15
CA MET A 183 3.62 6.70 -13.16
C MET A 183 4.85 5.82 -12.92
N LEU A 184 4.68 4.49 -13.00
CA LEU A 184 5.69 3.52 -12.58
C LEU A 184 6.89 3.52 -13.55
N LYS A 185 8.12 3.46 -13.03
CA LYS A 185 9.33 3.16 -13.81
C LYS A 185 9.21 1.81 -14.50
N GLN A 186 10.03 1.53 -15.50
CA GLN A 186 10.02 0.24 -16.21
C GLN A 186 10.37 -0.94 -15.29
N ASP A 187 11.28 -0.73 -14.34
CA ASP A 187 11.68 -1.68 -13.30
C ASP A 187 10.98 -1.47 -11.95
N GLY A 188 10.01 -0.55 -11.93
CA GLY A 188 9.22 -0.25 -10.75
C GLY A 188 8.27 -1.39 -10.35
N LEU A 189 7.83 -1.39 -9.08
CA LEU A 189 6.94 -2.42 -8.54
C LEU A 189 5.68 -1.83 -7.92
N VAL A 190 4.61 -2.61 -7.93
CA VAL A 190 3.34 -2.27 -7.26
C VAL A 190 3.13 -3.22 -6.09
N GLY A 191 3.08 -2.67 -4.88
CA GLY A 191 2.73 -3.39 -3.66
C GLY A 191 1.24 -3.28 -3.35
N VAL A 192 0.58 -4.42 -3.14
CA VAL A 192 -0.85 -4.49 -2.82
C VAL A 192 -1.04 -5.22 -1.51
N VAL A 193 -1.75 -4.58 -0.56
CA VAL A 193 -2.35 -5.25 0.61
C VAL A 193 -3.85 -5.04 0.53
N GLN A 194 -4.62 -6.12 0.41
CA GLN A 194 -6.06 -6.04 0.21
C GLN A 194 -6.80 -7.09 1.04
N HIS A 195 -7.92 -6.71 1.65
CA HIS A 195 -8.80 -7.64 2.37
C HIS A 195 -9.21 -8.78 1.46
N ARG A 196 -8.89 -10.02 1.87
CA ARG A 196 -9.06 -11.23 1.09
C ARG A 196 -10.40 -11.88 1.36
N ALA A 197 -11.19 -12.06 0.32
CA ALA A 197 -12.40 -12.85 0.38
C ALA A 197 -12.09 -14.34 0.50
N PRO A 198 -12.91 -15.14 1.21
CA PRO A 198 -12.81 -16.59 1.13
C PRO A 198 -12.83 -17.08 -0.32
N ALA A 199 -12.09 -18.14 -0.62
CA ALA A 199 -12.00 -18.69 -1.97
C ALA A 199 -13.37 -19.13 -2.54
N THR A 200 -14.31 -19.48 -1.67
CA THR A 200 -15.67 -19.88 -1.99
C THR A 200 -16.66 -18.73 -2.13
N ALA A 201 -16.24 -17.50 -1.85
CA ALA A 201 -17.10 -16.33 -1.96
C ALA A 201 -17.52 -16.07 -3.41
N SER A 202 -18.79 -15.67 -3.60
CA SER A 202 -19.26 -15.29 -4.93
C SER A 202 -18.59 -13.99 -5.41
N LYS A 203 -18.55 -13.79 -6.72
CA LYS A 203 -18.00 -12.59 -7.33
C LYS A 203 -18.78 -11.34 -6.93
N GLU A 204 -20.09 -11.48 -6.75
CA GLU A 204 -21.00 -10.40 -6.35
C GLU A 204 -20.73 -9.95 -4.91
N TRP A 205 -20.40 -10.90 -4.02
CA TRP A 205 -20.03 -10.57 -2.64
C TRP A 205 -18.63 -9.97 -2.55
N ALA A 206 -17.69 -10.51 -3.32
CA ALA A 206 -16.28 -10.12 -3.34
C ALA A 206 -15.99 -8.98 -4.35
N ASP A 207 -16.93 -8.07 -4.56
CA ASP A 207 -16.83 -6.95 -5.50
C ASP A 207 -16.20 -5.68 -4.90
N GLY A 208 -15.89 -5.67 -3.60
CA GLY A 208 -15.35 -4.54 -2.85
C GLY A 208 -16.39 -3.77 -2.03
N ASN A 209 -17.70 -3.96 -2.26
CA ASN A 209 -18.75 -3.28 -1.47
C ASN A 209 -18.72 -3.68 0.02
N LYS A 210 -18.35 -4.92 0.31
CA LYS A 210 -18.10 -5.42 1.67
C LYS A 210 -16.64 -5.22 2.15
N GLY A 211 -15.80 -4.60 1.32
CA GLY A 211 -14.36 -4.38 1.58
C GLY A 211 -13.45 -5.50 1.08
N TYR A 212 -13.99 -6.68 0.82
CA TYR A 212 -13.25 -7.87 0.40
C TYR A 212 -13.17 -8.01 -1.12
N LEU A 213 -12.04 -8.57 -1.60
CA LEU A 213 -11.83 -8.98 -2.99
C LEU A 213 -11.27 -10.40 -3.02
N ASN A 214 -11.63 -11.17 -4.05
CA ASN A 214 -11.03 -12.48 -4.29
C ASN A 214 -9.60 -12.32 -4.83
N GLU A 215 -8.64 -13.06 -4.28
CA GLU A 215 -7.21 -12.94 -4.64
C GLU A 215 -6.95 -13.26 -6.12
N VAL A 216 -7.54 -14.33 -6.64
CA VAL A 216 -7.40 -14.70 -8.06
C VAL A 216 -7.97 -13.59 -8.96
N ALA A 217 -9.09 -12.97 -8.56
CA ALA A 217 -9.67 -11.87 -9.30
C ALA A 217 -8.76 -10.62 -9.27
N VAL A 218 -8.11 -10.32 -8.14
CA VAL A 218 -7.14 -9.21 -8.05
C VAL A 218 -5.95 -9.46 -8.98
N ILE A 219 -5.39 -10.67 -9.00
CA ILE A 219 -4.29 -11.02 -9.90
C ILE A 219 -4.71 -10.84 -11.37
N ALA A 220 -5.92 -11.28 -11.73
CA ALA A 220 -6.46 -11.10 -13.07
C ALA A 220 -6.66 -9.61 -13.44
N MET A 221 -7.18 -8.79 -12.52
CA MET A 221 -7.34 -7.33 -12.71
C MET A 221 -6.02 -6.64 -13.04
N PHE A 222 -4.94 -7.04 -12.35
CA PHE A 222 -3.60 -6.50 -12.63
C PHE A 222 -3.04 -7.00 -13.96
N ALA A 223 -3.26 -8.28 -14.31
CA ALA A 223 -2.84 -8.83 -15.60
C ALA A 223 -3.54 -8.11 -16.77
N GLU A 224 -4.85 -7.88 -16.67
CA GLU A 224 -5.63 -7.09 -17.64
C GLU A 224 -5.12 -5.64 -17.81
N ALA A 225 -4.54 -5.08 -16.75
CA ALA A 225 -3.97 -3.74 -16.74
C ALA A 225 -2.48 -3.67 -17.15
N GLY A 226 -1.90 -4.77 -17.66
CA GLY A 226 -0.52 -4.82 -18.15
C GLY A 226 0.52 -5.05 -17.06
N PHE A 227 0.15 -5.70 -15.94
CA PHE A 227 1.07 -6.09 -14.89
C PHE A 227 1.22 -7.62 -14.81
N ALA A 228 2.38 -8.07 -14.33
CA ALA A 228 2.65 -9.47 -14.02
C ALA A 228 2.91 -9.64 -12.52
N LEU A 229 2.35 -10.68 -11.90
CA LEU A 229 2.62 -11.04 -10.51
C LEU A 229 4.09 -11.47 -10.38
N VAL A 230 4.79 -10.90 -9.40
CA VAL A 230 6.18 -11.21 -9.05
C VAL A 230 6.25 -12.14 -7.85
N ALA A 231 5.48 -11.82 -6.81
CA ALA A 231 5.47 -12.56 -5.56
C ALA A 231 4.16 -12.35 -4.80
N GLN A 232 3.86 -13.28 -3.90
CA GLN A 232 2.77 -13.20 -2.93
C GLN A 232 3.25 -13.62 -1.55
N SER A 233 2.59 -13.14 -0.50
CA SER A 233 2.97 -13.42 0.88
C SER A 233 1.76 -13.44 1.81
N GLU A 234 1.88 -14.22 2.87
CA GLU A 234 0.90 -14.31 3.97
C GLU A 234 1.24 -13.38 5.15
N ILE A 235 2.16 -12.42 4.99
CA ILE A 235 2.59 -11.46 6.03
C ILE A 235 1.40 -10.80 6.73
N ASN A 236 0.36 -10.44 5.97
CA ASN A 236 -0.83 -9.75 6.49
C ASN A 236 -2.04 -10.67 6.61
N ALA A 237 -1.86 -11.99 6.58
CA ALA A 237 -2.95 -12.95 6.74
C ALA A 237 -3.46 -12.99 8.18
N ASN A 238 -4.78 -13.20 8.32
CA ASN A 238 -5.41 -13.45 9.60
C ASN A 238 -6.45 -14.57 9.45
N PRO A 239 -6.12 -15.82 9.80
CA PRO A 239 -7.03 -16.96 9.65
C PRO A 239 -8.25 -16.91 10.58
N MET A 240 -8.26 -15.99 11.57
CA MET A 240 -9.43 -15.76 12.41
C MET A 240 -10.55 -14.98 11.71
N ASP A 241 -10.22 -14.24 10.64
CA ASP A 241 -11.24 -13.55 9.85
C ASP A 241 -11.91 -14.51 8.86
N GLN A 242 -13.03 -15.07 9.27
CA GLN A 242 -13.87 -16.00 8.49
C GLN A 242 -15.21 -15.33 8.17
N PRO A 243 -15.26 -14.38 7.21
CA PRO A 243 -16.50 -13.67 6.92
C PRO A 243 -17.54 -14.55 6.26
N SER A 244 -18.80 -14.33 6.62
CA SER A 244 -19.99 -14.93 6.00
C SER A 244 -20.66 -13.96 5.01
N GLY A 245 -21.71 -14.40 4.31
CA GLY A 245 -22.33 -13.64 3.22
C GLY A 245 -22.85 -12.24 3.56
N GLU A 246 -23.19 -11.97 4.82
CA GLU A 246 -23.67 -10.65 5.26
C GLU A 246 -22.58 -9.76 5.85
N ASP A 247 -21.42 -10.31 6.14
CA ASP A 247 -20.33 -9.60 6.79
C ASP A 247 -19.67 -8.56 5.88
N SER A 248 -19.23 -7.47 6.51
CA SER A 248 -18.33 -6.51 5.88
C SER A 248 -17.05 -6.40 6.70
N VAL A 249 -15.95 -5.98 6.05
CA VAL A 249 -14.66 -5.78 6.72
C VAL A 249 -14.74 -4.76 7.87
N TRP A 250 -15.65 -3.81 7.78
CA TRP A 250 -15.82 -2.75 8.79
C TRP A 250 -16.41 -3.23 10.12
N ARG A 251 -16.91 -4.49 10.21
CA ARG A 251 -17.27 -5.11 11.49
C ARG A 251 -16.05 -5.31 12.40
N LEU A 252 -14.87 -5.46 11.81
CA LEU A 252 -13.61 -5.72 12.51
C LEU A 252 -12.91 -4.43 12.98
N SER A 253 -11.89 -4.61 13.81
CA SER A 253 -10.99 -3.53 14.26
C SER A 253 -10.37 -2.79 13.06
N PRO A 254 -10.24 -1.47 13.13
CA PRO A 254 -10.61 -0.56 14.20
C PRO A 254 -12.03 -0.01 14.09
N SER A 255 -12.77 -0.33 13.03
CA SER A 255 -14.09 0.28 12.74
C SER A 255 -15.16 -0.19 13.71
N LEU A 256 -15.23 -1.49 13.95
CA LEU A 256 -16.21 -2.18 14.84
C LEU A 256 -17.66 -1.76 14.53
N ARG A 257 -17.98 -1.53 13.25
CA ARG A 257 -19.33 -1.11 12.80
C ARG A 257 -20.31 -2.27 12.87
N GLY A 258 -21.51 -1.99 13.39
CA GLY A 258 -22.58 -2.99 13.48
C GLY A 258 -22.51 -3.87 14.73
N SER A 259 -21.55 -3.66 15.62
CA SER A 259 -21.57 -4.27 16.95
C SER A 259 -22.63 -3.56 17.80
N ASN A 260 -23.72 -4.29 18.14
CA ASN A 260 -24.87 -3.71 18.81
C ASN A 260 -24.76 -3.79 20.35
N ASP A 261 -23.85 -4.62 20.85
CA ASP A 261 -23.59 -4.83 22.28
C ASP A 261 -22.10 -5.13 22.51
N ASP A 262 -21.71 -5.19 23.79
CA ASP A 262 -20.33 -5.40 24.21
C ASP A 262 -19.82 -6.81 23.82
N GLU A 263 -20.68 -7.84 23.88
CA GLU A 263 -20.30 -9.21 23.54
C GLU A 263 -19.92 -9.34 22.04
N GLN A 264 -20.73 -8.77 21.15
CA GLN A 264 -20.41 -8.70 19.71
C GLN A 264 -19.15 -7.89 19.46
N ARG A 265 -18.99 -6.76 20.16
CA ARG A 265 -17.81 -5.92 20.05
C ARG A 265 -16.54 -6.67 20.45
N ASP A 266 -16.58 -7.35 21.60
CA ASP A 266 -15.45 -8.13 22.10
C ASP A 266 -15.11 -9.29 21.19
N ALA A 267 -16.09 -9.96 20.62
CA ALA A 267 -15.89 -11.01 19.61
C ALA A 267 -15.19 -10.46 18.35
N MET A 268 -15.57 -9.27 17.85
CA MET A 268 -14.92 -8.65 16.71
C MET A 268 -13.50 -8.17 17.03
N VAL A 269 -13.28 -7.67 18.24
CA VAL A 269 -11.95 -7.30 18.74
C VAL A 269 -11.04 -8.53 18.85
N ALA A 270 -11.56 -9.66 19.31
CA ALA A 270 -10.81 -10.92 19.43
C ALA A 270 -10.37 -11.48 18.06
N ILE A 271 -11.14 -11.25 16.98
CA ILE A 271 -10.71 -11.57 15.63
C ILE A 271 -9.53 -10.68 15.20
N GLY A 272 -9.53 -9.41 15.57
CA GLY A 272 -8.52 -8.44 15.19
C GLY A 272 -8.83 -7.72 13.87
N GLU A 273 -7.78 -7.37 13.10
CA GLU A 273 -7.96 -6.85 11.73
C GLU A 273 -8.23 -7.99 10.73
N SER A 274 -8.77 -7.66 9.57
CA SER A 274 -9.15 -8.63 8.53
C SER A 274 -8.00 -9.46 8.02
N ASP A 275 -8.33 -10.62 7.44
CA ASP A 275 -7.43 -11.37 6.57
C ASP A 275 -7.09 -10.57 5.30
N ARG A 276 -5.80 -10.56 4.90
CA ARG A 276 -5.33 -9.78 3.76
C ARG A 276 -4.29 -10.53 2.94
N MET A 277 -4.53 -10.54 1.62
CA MET A 277 -3.50 -10.90 0.64
C MET A 277 -2.42 -9.81 0.59
N THR A 278 -1.18 -10.20 0.35
CA THR A 278 -0.04 -9.31 0.10
C THR A 278 0.62 -9.71 -1.22
N LEU A 279 0.53 -8.85 -2.23
CA LEU A 279 0.93 -9.16 -3.60
C LEU A 279 1.92 -8.12 -4.11
N LEU A 280 2.87 -8.56 -4.94
CA LEU A 280 3.85 -7.70 -5.59
C LEU A 280 3.77 -7.91 -7.11
N PHE A 281 3.63 -6.80 -7.84
CA PHE A 281 3.53 -6.80 -9.29
C PHE A 281 4.62 -5.95 -9.92
N ARG A 282 4.90 -6.22 -11.21
CA ARG A 282 5.72 -5.38 -12.10
C ARG A 282 4.97 -5.13 -13.41
N LYS A 283 5.41 -4.18 -14.21
CA LYS A 283 4.94 -4.08 -15.60
C LYS A 283 5.19 -5.42 -16.32
N ALA A 284 4.21 -5.87 -17.10
CA ALA A 284 4.40 -7.03 -17.97
C ALA A 284 5.46 -6.72 -19.04
N PRO A 285 6.25 -7.72 -19.47
CA PRO A 285 7.25 -7.55 -20.52
C PRO A 285 6.65 -7.05 -21.83
#